data_a01f8cfbe472df58d499d92c6b527e53
#
_entry.id   a01f8cfbe472df58d499d92c6b527e53
#
_cell.length_a   1.000
_cell.length_b   1.000
_cell.length_c   1.000
_cell.angle_alpha   90.00
_cell.angle_beta   90.00
_cell.angle_gamma   90.00
#
_symmetry.space_group_name_H-M   'P 1'
#
loop_
_entity.id
_entity.type
_entity.pdbx_description
1 polymer ?
#
loop_
_entity_poly.entity_id
_entity_poly.type
_entity_poly.pdbx_seq_one_letter_code
_entity_poly.pdbx_strand_id
1 'polypeptide(L)'
;MPMRWTAVFGLMLLLAGCGKQESAGQSAPARSRSSATAPLITPAAPPPSADQQKAPAAEKAESSKITITNEDGTETVEDTAADSAKHNAMLAAVASTVAAATASGTAAAAAPAAPAIWQEGVNYTRLVPAQPTSAPAGQVEVLEFFWYSCPHCYAIDPLVESWKKTKPAYISFSRVHVMWSDMHRSQARLYYTLESLGKLNELHGEVFKEIHVNNDPLVASDPANTAETERIQAAFVKKFGISEDAFRKAYHSFAVETAMQRADQLVQRYRVDGVPTFVINGKYIADVRTAGTPERLITLVGDLADQEHKH
;
A
#
# COMPACT_ATOMS: atom_id res chain seq x y z
N MET A 1 -42.26 -51.19 -0.57
CA MET A 1 -43.53 -50.78 0.02
C MET A 1 -43.58 -49.27 -0.07
N PRO A 2 -44.57 -48.74 -0.78
CA PRO A 2 -44.69 -47.29 -1.00
C PRO A 2 -45.65 -46.69 0.01
N MET A 3 -45.35 -45.47 0.45
CA MET A 3 -46.36 -44.72 1.19
C MET A 3 -46.51 -43.32 0.55
N ARG A 4 -47.66 -43.23 -0.13
CA ARG A 4 -48.23 -42.01 -0.75
C ARG A 4 -48.89 -41.20 0.37
N TRP A 5 -48.69 -39.87 0.38
CA TRP A 5 -49.63 -38.99 1.06
C TRP A 5 -49.97 -37.80 0.15
N THR A 6 -51.24 -37.58 0.14
CA THR A 6 -52.07 -36.85 -0.79
C THR A 6 -52.17 -35.37 -0.45
N ALA A 7 -52.45 -34.63 -1.51
CA ALA A 7 -52.76 -33.19 -1.58
C ALA A 7 -53.93 -32.76 -0.67
N VAL A 8 -53.86 -31.51 -0.22
CA VAL A 8 -55.10 -30.76 0.15
C VAL A 8 -55.01 -29.38 -0.53
N PHE A 9 -55.98 -29.19 -1.42
CA PHE A 9 -56.35 -27.94 -2.06
C PHE A 9 -57.04 -27.05 -1.03
N GLY A 10 -56.68 -25.77 -1.00
CA GLY A 10 -57.37 -24.71 -0.27
C GLY A 10 -57.55 -23.49 -1.15
N LEU A 11 -58.68 -23.43 -1.81
CA LEU A 11 -59.21 -22.34 -2.62
C LEU A 11 -59.94 -21.33 -1.71
N MET A 12 -59.63 -20.06 -1.73
CA MET A 12 -60.57 -18.98 -1.26
C MET A 12 -60.15 -17.65 -1.89
N LEU A 13 -60.86 -17.26 -2.84
CA LEU A 13 -61.88 -16.24 -3.10
C LEU A 13 -61.49 -14.77 -2.83
N LEU A 14 -61.52 -14.05 -3.93
CA LEU A 14 -61.71 -12.67 -4.29
C LEU A 14 -62.52 -11.82 -3.28
N LEU A 15 -62.05 -10.54 -3.05
CA LEU A 15 -62.95 -9.43 -2.93
C LEU A 15 -62.28 -8.18 -3.56
N ALA A 16 -62.91 -7.69 -4.61
CA ALA A 16 -62.70 -6.41 -5.26
C ALA A 16 -63.25 -5.29 -4.40
N GLY A 17 -62.52 -4.19 -4.28
CA GLY A 17 -62.97 -2.93 -3.72
C GLY A 17 -62.52 -1.76 -4.57
N CYS A 18 -63.38 -1.33 -5.51
CA CYS A 18 -63.32 -0.04 -6.17
C CYS A 18 -63.66 1.06 -5.16
N GLY A 19 -62.81 2.06 -5.05
CA GLY A 19 -63.10 3.33 -4.35
C GLY A 19 -62.54 4.47 -5.18
N LYS A 20 -63.36 5.04 -6.08
CA LYS A 20 -63.20 6.38 -6.65
C LYS A 20 -63.45 7.39 -5.51
N GLN A 21 -62.60 8.38 -5.40
CA GLN A 21 -62.96 9.65 -4.76
C GLN A 21 -62.32 10.80 -5.52
N GLU A 22 -63.18 11.61 -6.08
CA GLU A 22 -62.97 12.83 -6.85
C GLU A 22 -62.73 14.02 -5.91
N SER A 23 -61.91 14.93 -6.42
CA SER A 23 -61.95 16.40 -6.33
C SER A 23 -61.92 17.10 -4.97
N ALA A 24 -60.98 17.99 -4.82
CA ALA A 24 -61.24 19.43 -4.64
C ALA A 24 -59.96 20.23 -4.77
N GLY A 25 -59.98 21.16 -5.70
CA GLY A 25 -58.89 22.13 -5.93
C GLY A 25 -58.82 23.15 -4.80
N GLN A 26 -57.59 23.55 -4.49
CA GLN A 26 -57.36 24.82 -3.81
C GLN A 26 -56.16 25.53 -4.48
N SER A 27 -56.45 26.72 -4.94
CA SER A 27 -55.60 27.68 -5.59
C SER A 27 -54.48 28.16 -4.68
N ALA A 28 -53.25 28.14 -5.15
CA ALA A 28 -52.12 28.80 -4.52
C ALA A 28 -52.10 30.29 -4.80
N PRO A 29 -51.77 31.18 -3.86
CA PRO A 29 -51.44 32.56 -4.19
C PRO A 29 -49.99 32.69 -4.65
N ALA A 30 -49.84 33.37 -5.78
CA ALA A 30 -48.57 33.82 -6.36
C ALA A 30 -47.84 34.73 -5.35
N ARG A 31 -46.61 34.37 -5.00
CA ARG A 31 -45.66 35.29 -4.38
C ARG A 31 -44.66 35.77 -5.40
N SER A 32 -44.66 37.10 -5.53
CA SER A 32 -43.82 37.94 -6.33
C SER A 32 -42.34 37.61 -6.24
N ARG A 33 -41.69 37.49 -7.40
CA ARG A 33 -40.25 37.47 -7.56
C ARG A 33 -39.69 38.85 -7.18
N SER A 34 -38.94 38.90 -6.10
CA SER A 34 -38.03 40.00 -5.84
C SER A 34 -36.68 39.67 -6.49
N SER A 35 -36.35 40.43 -7.52
CA SER A 35 -35.05 40.37 -8.21
C SER A 35 -33.98 40.98 -7.28
N ALA A 36 -33.19 40.12 -6.64
CA ALA A 36 -31.96 40.56 -6.03
C ALA A 36 -30.83 40.39 -7.06
N THR A 37 -30.33 41.51 -7.54
CA THR A 37 -29.17 41.62 -8.41
C THR A 37 -27.93 41.16 -7.64
N ALA A 38 -27.35 40.02 -8.06
CA ALA A 38 -26.03 39.57 -7.57
C ALA A 38 -24.93 40.45 -8.19
N PRO A 39 -23.92 40.88 -7.47
CA PRO A 39 -22.79 41.61 -8.05
C PRO A 39 -21.93 40.68 -8.91
N LEU A 40 -21.62 41.17 -10.14
CA LEU A 40 -20.65 40.55 -11.03
C LEU A 40 -19.29 40.51 -10.34
N ILE A 41 -18.79 39.32 -10.03
CA ILE A 41 -17.39 39.11 -9.68
C ILE A 41 -16.61 39.00 -10.98
N THR A 42 -15.81 40.03 -11.26
CA THR A 42 -14.85 40.06 -12.36
C THR A 42 -13.77 39.03 -12.07
N PRO A 43 -13.36 38.14 -13.00
CA PRO A 43 -12.23 37.25 -12.79
C PRO A 43 -10.94 38.06 -12.68
N ALA A 44 -10.18 37.83 -11.61
CA ALA A 44 -8.85 38.39 -11.46
C ALA A 44 -7.93 37.80 -12.53
N ALA A 45 -7.13 38.66 -13.16
CA ALA A 45 -6.12 38.28 -14.14
C ALA A 45 -5.06 37.37 -13.51
N PRO A 46 -4.50 36.40 -14.27
CA PRO A 46 -3.41 35.57 -13.79
C PRO A 46 -2.13 36.40 -13.59
N PRO A 47 -1.28 36.05 -12.61
CA PRO A 47 0.00 36.72 -12.41
C PRO A 47 0.94 36.48 -13.62
N PRO A 48 1.88 37.39 -13.89
CA PRO A 48 2.78 37.30 -15.03
C PRO A 48 3.73 36.10 -14.87
N SER A 49 3.91 35.38 -15.98
CA SER A 49 4.87 34.29 -16.12
C SER A 49 6.29 34.76 -15.79
N ALA A 50 6.91 34.14 -14.82
CA ALA A 50 8.32 34.27 -14.57
C ALA A 50 9.12 33.59 -15.67
N ASP A 51 10.17 34.25 -16.09
CA ASP A 51 11.05 33.97 -17.20
C ASP A 51 11.56 32.53 -17.31
N GLN A 52 11.62 32.11 -18.57
CA GLN A 52 12.30 30.92 -19.04
C GLN A 52 13.79 30.96 -18.62
N GLN A 53 14.17 30.20 -17.61
CA GLN A 53 15.56 29.84 -17.41
C GLN A 53 15.88 28.61 -18.24
N LYS A 54 16.62 28.86 -19.31
CA LYS A 54 17.25 27.95 -20.23
C LYS A 54 18.07 26.91 -19.47
N ALA A 55 17.71 25.63 -19.59
CA ALA A 55 18.50 24.50 -19.10
C ALA A 55 19.86 24.47 -19.81
N PRO A 56 20.98 24.22 -19.09
CA PRO A 56 22.26 23.93 -19.74
C PRO A 56 22.23 22.52 -20.30
N ALA A 57 22.82 22.37 -21.49
CA ALA A 57 22.95 21.15 -22.26
C ALA A 57 23.64 20.05 -21.45
N ALA A 58 23.17 18.82 -21.65
CA ALA A 58 23.77 17.61 -21.14
C ALA A 58 25.23 17.48 -21.60
N GLU A 59 26.13 17.59 -20.67
CA GLU A 59 27.55 17.27 -20.83
C GLU A 59 27.70 15.75 -20.60
N LYS A 60 28.29 15.09 -21.59
CA LYS A 60 28.60 13.66 -21.56
C LYS A 60 29.51 13.37 -20.38
N ALA A 61 29.08 12.48 -19.48
CA ALA A 61 29.95 11.90 -18.46
C ALA A 61 31.02 11.05 -19.14
N GLU A 62 32.20 11.56 -19.30
CA GLU A 62 33.40 10.76 -19.53
C GLU A 62 33.78 10.05 -18.24
N SER A 63 33.93 8.74 -18.38
CA SER A 63 34.46 7.85 -17.33
C SER A 63 35.88 8.25 -17.01
N SER A 64 36.11 8.99 -15.94
CA SER A 64 37.45 9.30 -15.44
C SER A 64 38.05 8.06 -14.77
N LYS A 65 38.96 7.38 -15.44
CA LYS A 65 39.89 6.45 -14.81
C LYS A 65 40.85 7.25 -13.95
N ILE A 66 40.83 7.03 -12.65
CA ILE A 66 41.84 7.59 -11.75
C ILE A 66 43.07 6.70 -11.82
N THR A 67 44.15 7.20 -12.46
CA THR A 67 45.44 6.57 -12.44
C THR A 67 46.24 7.21 -11.31
N ILE A 68 46.63 6.44 -10.33
CA ILE A 68 47.55 6.89 -9.25
C ILE A 68 48.96 6.43 -9.69
N THR A 69 49.83 7.37 -9.98
CA THR A 69 51.24 7.11 -10.30
C THR A 69 52.05 7.23 -9.01
N ASN A 70 52.68 6.17 -8.60
CA ASN A 70 53.66 6.21 -7.50
C ASN A 70 55.01 6.69 -7.97
N GLU A 71 55.79 7.29 -7.07
CA GLU A 71 57.10 7.92 -7.38
C GLU A 71 58.20 6.99 -7.90
N ASP A 72 57.94 5.70 -8.06
CA ASP A 72 58.91 4.71 -8.58
C ASP A 72 58.58 4.18 -10.01
N GLY A 73 57.53 4.70 -10.65
CA GLY A 73 57.24 4.43 -12.05
C GLY A 73 56.63 3.05 -12.34
N THR A 74 56.10 2.33 -11.37
CA THR A 74 55.42 1.05 -11.61
C THR A 74 53.90 1.20 -11.57
N GLU A 75 53.20 0.80 -12.65
CA GLU A 75 51.74 0.72 -12.73
C GLU A 75 51.25 -0.59 -12.12
N THR A 76 50.47 -0.54 -11.04
CA THR A 76 49.71 -1.67 -10.52
C THR A 76 48.22 -1.41 -10.66
N VAL A 77 47.53 -2.30 -11.36
CA VAL A 77 46.07 -2.34 -11.45
C VAL A 77 45.59 -3.23 -10.30
N GLU A 78 45.04 -2.64 -9.26
CA GLU A 78 44.38 -3.42 -8.18
C GLU A 78 42.93 -3.70 -8.53
N ASP A 79 42.60 -4.99 -8.57
CA ASP A 79 41.25 -5.52 -8.73
C ASP A 79 40.53 -5.47 -7.36
N THR A 80 39.43 -4.69 -7.25
CA THR A 80 38.66 -4.45 -6.01
C THR A 80 37.81 -5.64 -5.54
N ALA A 81 38.14 -6.87 -5.94
CA ALA A 81 37.39 -8.07 -5.55
C ALA A 81 37.92 -8.80 -4.29
N ALA A 82 39.05 -8.36 -3.71
CA ALA A 82 39.72 -9.12 -2.63
C ALA A 82 39.52 -8.57 -1.21
N ASP A 83 38.87 -7.42 -1.01
CA ASP A 83 38.79 -6.78 0.32
C ASP A 83 37.53 -7.13 1.11
N SER A 84 36.56 -7.80 0.51
CA SER A 84 35.36 -8.26 1.23
C SER A 84 35.57 -9.50 2.11
N ALA A 85 36.69 -10.22 1.95
CA ALA A 85 36.95 -11.44 2.70
C ALA A 85 37.65 -11.19 4.05
N LYS A 86 38.30 -10.05 4.24
CA LYS A 86 39.03 -9.73 5.49
C LYS A 86 38.17 -9.15 6.60
N HIS A 87 37.01 -8.54 6.25
CA HIS A 87 36.09 -8.00 7.28
C HIS A 87 35.23 -9.07 7.98
N ASN A 88 35.05 -10.24 7.38
CA ASN A 88 34.29 -11.34 8.00
C ASN A 88 35.08 -12.19 9.00
N ALA A 89 36.42 -12.09 9.03
CA ALA A 89 37.26 -12.87 9.97
C ALA A 89 37.38 -12.21 11.35
N MET A 90 37.03 -10.94 11.50
CA MET A 90 37.17 -10.21 12.77
C MET A 90 35.92 -10.28 13.67
N LEU A 91 34.80 -10.77 13.17
CA LEU A 91 33.55 -10.93 13.93
C LEU A 91 33.37 -12.33 14.56
N ALA A 92 34.27 -13.28 14.27
CA ALA A 92 34.19 -14.66 14.80
C ALA A 92 34.99 -14.89 16.10
N ALA A 93 35.70 -13.90 16.62
CA ALA A 93 36.63 -14.09 17.73
C ALA A 93 36.13 -13.64 19.13
N VAL A 94 34.84 -13.22 19.27
CA VAL A 94 34.31 -12.73 20.57
C VAL A 94 33.26 -13.68 21.19
N ALA A 95 33.12 -14.89 20.72
CA ALA A 95 32.09 -15.82 21.17
C ALA A 95 32.66 -17.03 21.96
N SER A 96 33.68 -16.85 22.77
CA SER A 96 34.15 -17.98 23.65
C SER A 96 34.88 -17.45 24.85
N THR A 97 34.16 -16.98 25.86
CA THR A 97 34.56 -17.09 27.31
C THR A 97 33.39 -16.57 28.15
N VAL A 98 32.46 -17.40 28.58
CA VAL A 98 31.85 -17.40 29.93
C VAL A 98 31.18 -18.78 30.12
N ALA A 99 31.85 -19.65 30.78
CA ALA A 99 31.23 -20.79 31.46
C ALA A 99 31.78 -20.86 32.88
N ALA A 100 30.88 -21.06 33.83
CA ALA A 100 31.07 -21.41 35.23
C ALA A 100 31.14 -20.26 36.24
N ALA A 101 29.99 -19.97 36.87
CA ALA A 101 29.91 -19.69 38.31
C ALA A 101 28.57 -20.17 38.85
N THR A 102 28.63 -21.03 39.83
CA THR A 102 27.61 -21.82 40.51
C THR A 102 26.64 -20.98 41.37
N ALA A 103 25.44 -21.53 41.47
CA ALA A 103 24.30 -21.21 42.29
C ALA A 103 24.56 -20.61 43.68
N SER A 104 23.81 -19.53 43.98
CA SER A 104 23.27 -19.24 45.33
C SER A 104 22.02 -18.39 45.17
N GLY A 105 20.90 -18.92 45.63
CA GLY A 105 19.58 -18.28 45.52
C GLY A 105 19.50 -17.03 46.38
N THR A 106 19.13 -15.96 45.72
CA THR A 106 18.52 -14.76 46.28
C THR A 106 17.47 -14.32 45.32
N ALA A 107 16.30 -13.96 45.85
CA ALA A 107 15.18 -13.48 45.08
C ALA A 107 15.61 -12.44 44.03
N ALA A 108 15.55 -12.82 42.76
CA ALA A 108 15.90 -11.93 41.66
C ALA A 108 14.84 -10.79 41.66
N ALA A 109 15.28 -9.62 42.14
CA ALA A 109 14.64 -8.38 41.71
C ALA A 109 14.62 -8.40 40.19
N ALA A 110 13.42 -8.24 39.60
CA ALA A 110 13.27 -8.20 38.15
C ALA A 110 14.26 -7.18 37.60
N ALA A 111 15.19 -7.68 36.76
CA ALA A 111 16.11 -6.80 36.06
C ALA A 111 15.30 -5.71 35.37
N PRO A 112 15.71 -4.42 35.43
CA PRO A 112 14.99 -3.36 34.70
C PRO A 112 14.91 -3.81 33.24
N ALA A 113 13.66 -3.86 32.72
CA ALA A 113 13.41 -4.17 31.31
C ALA A 113 14.35 -3.28 30.48
N ALA A 114 15.08 -3.88 29.55
CA ALA A 114 15.90 -3.10 28.61
C ALA A 114 15.03 -1.98 28.04
N PRO A 115 15.55 -0.74 27.93
CA PRO A 115 14.75 0.37 27.45
C PRO A 115 14.11 -0.03 26.13
N ALA A 116 12.79 0.13 26.04
CA ALA A 116 12.05 -0.22 24.83
C ALA A 116 12.71 0.52 23.67
N ILE A 117 13.16 -0.22 22.65
CA ILE A 117 13.84 0.35 21.47
C ILE A 117 12.91 1.33 20.76
N TRP A 118 11.59 1.14 20.92
CA TRP A 118 10.54 1.94 20.28
C TRP A 118 9.70 2.68 21.29
N GLN A 119 9.41 3.95 20.97
CA GLN A 119 8.65 4.85 21.85
C GLN A 119 7.37 5.31 21.13
N GLU A 120 6.22 5.14 21.80
CA GLU A 120 4.93 5.65 21.34
C GLU A 120 4.97 7.19 21.25
N GLY A 121 4.38 7.74 20.19
CA GLY A 121 4.42 9.18 19.89
C GLY A 121 5.71 9.66 19.24
N VAL A 122 6.75 8.82 19.17
CA VAL A 122 8.03 9.11 18.50
C VAL A 122 8.22 8.20 17.28
N ASN A 123 8.24 6.88 17.50
CA ASN A 123 8.50 5.91 16.44
C ASN A 123 7.24 5.33 15.83
N TYR A 124 6.14 5.36 16.52
CA TYR A 124 4.82 4.93 16.06
C TYR A 124 3.71 5.68 16.81
N THR A 125 2.52 5.68 16.25
CA THR A 125 1.32 6.23 16.88
C THR A 125 0.35 5.10 17.24
N ARG A 126 -0.19 5.14 18.47
CA ARG A 126 -1.27 4.24 18.88
C ARG A 126 -2.62 4.77 18.44
N LEU A 127 -3.44 3.91 17.86
CA LEU A 127 -4.84 4.20 17.53
C LEU A 127 -5.74 3.96 18.74
N VAL A 128 -6.54 4.96 19.08
CA VAL A 128 -7.55 4.87 20.15
C VAL A 128 -8.90 5.38 19.60
N PRO A 129 -9.91 4.54 19.54
CA PRO A 129 -9.89 3.10 19.82
C PRO A 129 -9.15 2.28 18.77
N ALA A 130 -8.69 1.07 19.15
CA ALA A 130 -8.16 0.11 18.20
C ALA A 130 -9.24 -0.25 17.17
N GLN A 131 -8.80 -0.47 15.92
CA GLN A 131 -9.69 -0.80 14.82
C GLN A 131 -9.80 -2.31 14.62
N PRO A 132 -10.96 -2.81 14.14
CA PRO A 132 -11.11 -4.23 13.86
C PRO A 132 -10.20 -4.67 12.72
N THR A 133 -9.64 -5.88 12.85
CA THR A 133 -8.79 -6.51 11.83
C THR A 133 -9.57 -7.56 11.03
N SER A 134 -8.98 -7.98 9.90
CA SER A 134 -9.52 -9.03 9.04
C SER A 134 -8.65 -10.29 9.05
N ALA A 135 -7.58 -10.30 9.84
CA ALA A 135 -6.72 -11.46 9.98
C ALA A 135 -7.49 -12.64 10.60
N PRO A 136 -7.15 -13.89 10.26
CA PRO A 136 -7.67 -15.06 10.93
C PRO A 136 -7.41 -15.02 12.44
N ALA A 137 -8.27 -15.68 13.22
CA ALA A 137 -8.10 -15.76 14.66
C ALA A 137 -6.70 -16.30 15.02
N GLY A 138 -6.04 -15.65 15.98
CA GLY A 138 -4.67 -15.99 16.40
C GLY A 138 -3.57 -15.43 15.51
N GLN A 139 -3.92 -14.66 14.47
CA GLN A 139 -2.94 -13.96 13.64
C GLN A 139 -2.95 -12.46 13.90
N VAL A 140 -1.80 -11.84 13.76
CA VAL A 140 -1.60 -10.39 13.83
C VAL A 140 -1.64 -9.82 12.43
N GLU A 141 -2.59 -8.91 12.17
CA GLU A 141 -2.69 -8.22 10.89
C GLU A 141 -1.59 -7.18 10.74
N VAL A 142 -0.91 -7.20 9.60
CA VAL A 142 -0.01 -6.13 9.17
C VAL A 142 -0.45 -5.65 7.80
N LEU A 143 -0.84 -4.38 7.70
CA LEU A 143 -1.21 -3.74 6.44
C LEU A 143 -0.11 -2.77 6.02
N GLU A 144 0.32 -2.86 4.76
CA GLU A 144 1.13 -1.85 4.11
C GLU A 144 0.25 -1.02 3.16
N PHE A 145 0.10 0.26 3.44
CA PHE A 145 -0.50 1.20 2.50
C PHE A 145 0.57 1.73 1.56
N PHE A 146 0.33 1.61 0.27
CA PHE A 146 1.32 1.93 -0.75
C PHE A 146 0.68 2.49 -2.03
N TRP A 147 1.51 3.01 -2.91
CA TRP A 147 1.17 3.43 -4.26
C TRP A 147 2.28 3.03 -5.23
N TYR A 148 1.92 2.47 -6.37
CA TYR A 148 2.92 2.01 -7.34
C TYR A 148 3.84 3.12 -7.86
N SER A 149 3.35 4.34 -8.12
CA SER A 149 4.22 5.45 -8.57
C SER A 149 4.92 6.20 -7.43
N CYS A 150 4.81 5.72 -6.17
CA CYS A 150 5.53 6.31 -5.05
C CYS A 150 6.99 5.86 -5.03
N PRO A 151 8.00 6.76 -5.18
CA PRO A 151 9.40 6.37 -5.17
C PRO A 151 9.86 5.79 -3.83
N HIS A 152 9.27 6.24 -2.72
CA HIS A 152 9.58 5.68 -1.39
C HIS A 152 9.02 4.28 -1.20
N CYS A 153 7.84 3.97 -1.78
CA CYS A 153 7.28 2.62 -1.80
C CYS A 153 8.15 1.68 -2.64
N TYR A 154 8.60 2.14 -3.82
CA TYR A 154 9.53 1.40 -4.65
C TYR A 154 10.86 1.10 -3.93
N ALA A 155 11.41 2.10 -3.24
CA ALA A 155 12.68 1.96 -2.52
C ALA A 155 12.61 0.97 -1.35
N ILE A 156 11.47 0.88 -0.63
CA ILE A 156 11.31 -0.03 0.51
C ILE A 156 10.86 -1.45 0.08
N ASP A 157 10.28 -1.61 -1.10
CA ASP A 157 9.68 -2.88 -1.55
C ASP A 157 10.63 -4.09 -1.45
N PRO A 158 11.94 -4.01 -1.81
CA PRO A 158 12.86 -5.13 -1.64
C PRO A 158 12.99 -5.59 -0.18
N LEU A 159 12.95 -4.66 0.78
CA LEU A 159 12.99 -4.98 2.21
C LEU A 159 11.71 -5.66 2.67
N VAL A 160 10.55 -5.16 2.21
CA VAL A 160 9.23 -5.76 2.50
C VAL A 160 9.15 -7.17 1.91
N GLU A 161 9.59 -7.38 0.66
CA GLU A 161 9.59 -8.70 0.02
C GLU A 161 10.54 -9.68 0.72
N SER A 162 11.69 -9.21 1.21
CA SER A 162 12.60 -10.02 2.03
C SER A 162 11.96 -10.40 3.35
N TRP A 163 11.38 -9.43 4.05
CA TRP A 163 10.70 -9.66 5.33
C TRP A 163 9.48 -10.60 5.17
N LYS A 164 8.69 -10.47 4.12
CA LYS A 164 7.57 -11.40 3.82
C LYS A 164 7.99 -12.86 3.79
N LYS A 165 9.21 -13.15 3.32
CA LYS A 165 9.73 -14.54 3.23
C LYS A 165 10.15 -15.09 4.60
N THR A 166 10.50 -14.22 5.54
CA THR A 166 11.08 -14.60 6.84
C THR A 166 10.17 -14.31 8.02
N LYS A 167 9.09 -13.52 7.83
CA LYS A 167 8.16 -13.18 8.91
C LYS A 167 7.54 -14.41 9.55
N PRO A 168 7.28 -14.39 10.87
CA PRO A 168 6.58 -15.47 11.55
C PRO A 168 5.21 -15.79 10.93
N ALA A 169 4.80 -17.06 11.04
CA ALA A 169 3.55 -17.55 10.45
C ALA A 169 2.29 -16.91 11.05
N TYR A 170 2.38 -16.41 12.29
CA TYR A 170 1.27 -15.71 12.94
C TYR A 170 1.04 -14.29 12.40
N ILE A 171 1.91 -13.76 11.55
CA ILE A 171 1.70 -12.45 10.91
C ILE A 171 0.94 -12.63 9.60
N SER A 172 -0.27 -12.07 9.53
CA SER A 172 -1.05 -11.93 8.31
C SER A 172 -0.71 -10.59 7.64
N PHE A 173 0.09 -10.64 6.57
CA PHE A 173 0.49 -9.44 5.84
C PHE A 173 -0.35 -9.24 4.59
N SER A 174 -0.81 -8.02 4.36
CA SER A 174 -1.51 -7.59 3.14
C SER A 174 -1.10 -6.18 2.73
N ARG A 175 -1.15 -5.90 1.43
CA ARG A 175 -0.96 -4.56 0.88
C ARG A 175 -2.30 -3.92 0.56
N VAL A 176 -2.38 -2.62 0.73
CA VAL A 176 -3.53 -1.78 0.42
C VAL A 176 -3.08 -0.65 -0.49
N HIS A 177 -3.51 -0.67 -1.75
CA HIS A 177 -3.18 0.41 -2.68
C HIS A 177 -4.07 1.63 -2.40
N VAL A 178 -3.48 2.82 -2.20
CA VAL A 178 -4.23 4.06 -1.98
C VAL A 178 -4.84 4.60 -3.28
N MET A 179 -5.95 5.37 -3.18
CA MET A 179 -6.75 5.81 -4.33
C MET A 179 -7.16 7.29 -4.25
N TRP A 180 -6.19 8.19 -4.00
CA TRP A 180 -6.44 9.63 -3.79
C TRP A 180 -6.72 10.44 -5.07
N SER A 181 -6.38 9.90 -6.24
CA SER A 181 -6.65 10.52 -7.55
C SER A 181 -6.95 9.45 -8.60
N ASP A 182 -7.30 9.87 -9.82
CA ASP A 182 -7.56 8.96 -10.93
C ASP A 182 -6.34 8.12 -11.30
N MET A 183 -5.12 8.66 -11.23
CA MET A 183 -3.89 7.91 -11.42
C MET A 183 -3.74 6.81 -10.35
N HIS A 184 -3.91 7.13 -9.07
CA HIS A 184 -3.87 6.15 -7.99
C HIS A 184 -4.93 5.06 -8.20
N ARG A 185 -6.14 5.46 -8.55
CA ARG A 185 -7.28 4.56 -8.78
C ARG A 185 -7.04 3.61 -9.94
N SER A 186 -6.43 4.11 -11.02
CA SER A 186 -6.05 3.31 -12.19
C SER A 186 -4.99 2.25 -11.86
N GLN A 187 -3.97 2.62 -11.11
CA GLN A 187 -2.93 1.69 -10.65
C GLN A 187 -3.44 0.72 -9.58
N ALA A 188 -4.34 1.16 -8.70
CA ALA A 188 -5.01 0.28 -7.75
C ALA A 188 -5.82 -0.81 -8.47
N ARG A 189 -6.53 -0.46 -9.54
CA ARG A 189 -7.29 -1.44 -10.34
C ARG A 189 -6.36 -2.48 -10.95
N LEU A 190 -5.21 -2.09 -11.49
CA LEU A 190 -4.19 -3.04 -11.95
C LEU A 190 -3.75 -3.98 -10.81
N TYR A 191 -3.43 -3.43 -9.64
CA TYR A 191 -3.01 -4.22 -8.46
C TYR A 191 -4.05 -5.28 -8.10
N TYR A 192 -5.32 -4.89 -7.92
CA TYR A 192 -6.39 -5.83 -7.55
C TYR A 192 -6.77 -6.78 -8.69
N THR A 193 -6.56 -6.38 -9.95
CA THR A 193 -6.71 -7.29 -11.09
C THR A 193 -5.65 -8.39 -11.05
N LEU A 194 -4.39 -8.05 -10.81
CA LEU A 194 -3.31 -9.02 -10.65
C LEU A 194 -3.54 -9.96 -9.46
N GLU A 195 -4.03 -9.41 -8.35
CA GLU A 195 -4.42 -10.20 -7.17
C GLU A 195 -5.54 -11.20 -7.52
N SER A 196 -6.61 -10.75 -8.18
CA SER A 196 -7.73 -11.59 -8.62
C SER A 196 -7.32 -12.69 -9.59
N LEU A 197 -6.29 -12.45 -10.41
CA LEU A 197 -5.70 -13.43 -11.33
C LEU A 197 -4.70 -14.37 -10.65
N GLY A 198 -4.38 -14.17 -9.35
CA GLY A 198 -3.34 -14.92 -8.65
C GLY A 198 -1.92 -14.62 -9.16
N LYS A 199 -1.74 -13.49 -9.85
CA LYS A 199 -0.48 -13.08 -10.50
C LYS A 199 0.27 -11.97 -9.75
N LEU A 200 -0.27 -11.50 -8.62
CA LEU A 200 0.30 -10.39 -7.89
C LEU A 200 1.74 -10.66 -7.42
N ASN A 201 2.02 -11.82 -6.81
CA ASN A 201 3.36 -12.15 -6.32
C ASN A 201 4.40 -12.24 -7.44
N GLU A 202 3.97 -12.60 -8.65
CA GLU A 202 4.85 -12.71 -9.83
C GLU A 202 5.12 -11.33 -10.44
N LEU A 203 4.11 -10.45 -10.49
CA LEU A 203 4.16 -9.23 -11.30
C LEU A 203 4.29 -7.93 -10.48
N HIS A 204 4.19 -7.98 -9.16
CA HIS A 204 4.28 -6.79 -8.31
C HIS A 204 5.59 -6.00 -8.54
N GLY A 205 6.72 -6.69 -8.50
CA GLY A 205 8.02 -6.09 -8.78
C GLY A 205 8.18 -5.62 -10.24
N GLU A 206 7.57 -6.34 -11.21
CA GLU A 206 7.62 -5.93 -12.61
C GLU A 206 6.79 -4.65 -12.87
N VAL A 207 5.66 -4.47 -12.17
CA VAL A 207 4.90 -3.20 -12.22
C VAL A 207 5.74 -2.06 -11.67
N PHE A 208 6.38 -2.22 -10.51
CA PHE A 208 7.28 -1.21 -9.97
C PHE A 208 8.41 -0.88 -10.93
N LYS A 209 9.04 -1.89 -11.53
CA LYS A 209 10.12 -1.71 -12.49
C LYS A 209 9.66 -0.97 -13.75
N GLU A 210 8.50 -1.32 -14.31
CA GLU A 210 7.96 -0.61 -15.48
C GLU A 210 7.78 0.88 -15.17
N ILE A 211 7.24 1.20 -13.99
CA ILE A 211 6.98 2.59 -13.60
C ILE A 211 8.27 3.36 -13.27
N HIS A 212 9.18 2.79 -12.48
CA HIS A 212 10.31 3.55 -11.93
C HIS A 212 11.60 3.42 -12.75
N VAL A 213 11.77 2.34 -13.51
CA VAL A 213 12.95 2.10 -14.32
C VAL A 213 12.69 2.42 -15.79
N ASN A 214 11.54 1.96 -16.31
CA ASN A 214 11.17 2.18 -17.71
C ASN A 214 10.40 3.50 -17.93
N ASN A 215 10.05 4.22 -16.83
CA ASN A 215 9.30 5.48 -16.85
C ASN A 215 7.92 5.37 -17.55
N ASP A 216 7.29 4.21 -17.49
CA ASP A 216 5.93 3.99 -17.97
C ASP A 216 4.97 3.89 -16.77
N PRO A 217 4.12 4.88 -16.50
CA PRO A 217 3.20 4.86 -15.34
C PRO A 217 2.09 3.82 -15.46
N LEU A 218 1.98 3.11 -16.58
CA LEU A 218 0.90 2.16 -16.90
C LEU A 218 -0.49 2.80 -16.80
N VAL A 219 -0.58 4.09 -17.10
CA VAL A 219 -1.79 4.90 -17.08
C VAL A 219 -1.78 5.82 -18.30
N ALA A 220 -2.94 6.07 -18.90
CA ALA A 220 -3.08 7.01 -20.01
C ALA A 220 -2.57 8.41 -19.64
N SER A 221 -2.16 9.20 -20.63
CA SER A 221 -1.71 10.60 -20.43
C SER A 221 -2.79 11.46 -19.76
N ASP A 222 -4.07 11.17 -20.04
CA ASP A 222 -5.20 11.62 -19.23
C ASP A 222 -5.63 10.47 -18.33
N PRO A 223 -5.37 10.53 -17.01
CA PRO A 223 -5.71 9.46 -16.08
C PRO A 223 -7.21 9.18 -15.95
N ALA A 224 -8.07 10.10 -16.35
CA ALA A 224 -9.52 9.91 -16.42
C ALA A 224 -9.94 9.04 -17.62
N ASN A 225 -9.06 8.85 -18.63
CA ASN A 225 -9.29 7.94 -19.75
C ASN A 225 -9.04 6.48 -19.34
N THR A 226 -10.02 5.91 -18.66
CA THR A 226 -9.93 4.53 -18.14
C THR A 226 -9.83 3.47 -19.24
N ALA A 227 -10.45 3.69 -20.40
CA ALA A 227 -10.41 2.75 -21.51
C ALA A 227 -9.01 2.67 -22.15
N GLU A 228 -8.30 3.79 -22.26
CA GLU A 228 -6.90 3.81 -22.72
C GLU A 228 -5.99 3.17 -21.70
N THR A 229 -6.16 3.50 -20.41
CA THR A 229 -5.43 2.90 -19.31
C THR A 229 -5.57 1.38 -19.29
N GLU A 230 -6.78 0.86 -19.45
CA GLU A 230 -7.03 -0.58 -19.54
C GLU A 230 -6.24 -1.22 -20.69
N ARG A 231 -6.20 -0.59 -21.88
CA ARG A 231 -5.42 -1.08 -23.03
C ARG A 231 -3.92 -1.12 -22.74
N ILE A 232 -3.38 -0.08 -22.11
CA ILE A 232 -1.98 0.00 -21.71
C ILE A 232 -1.65 -1.15 -20.74
N GLN A 233 -2.46 -1.32 -19.70
CA GLN A 233 -2.26 -2.35 -18.68
C GLN A 233 -2.43 -3.77 -19.25
N ALA A 234 -3.41 -3.99 -20.14
CA ALA A 234 -3.58 -5.27 -20.84
C ALA A 234 -2.36 -5.61 -21.72
N ALA A 235 -1.81 -4.61 -22.43
CA ALA A 235 -0.61 -4.79 -23.22
C ALA A 235 0.62 -5.11 -22.34
N PHE A 236 0.74 -4.48 -21.17
CA PHE A 236 1.79 -4.78 -20.20
C PHE A 236 1.71 -6.22 -19.73
N VAL A 237 0.56 -6.65 -19.19
CA VAL A 237 0.43 -8.01 -18.61
C VAL A 237 0.52 -9.12 -19.66
N LYS A 238 0.21 -8.82 -20.93
CA LYS A 238 0.38 -9.74 -22.05
C LYS A 238 1.83 -10.16 -22.23
N LYS A 239 2.82 -9.30 -21.92
CA LYS A 239 4.26 -9.63 -21.94
C LYS A 239 4.58 -10.82 -21.01
N PHE A 240 3.74 -11.07 -20.00
CA PHE A 240 3.88 -12.13 -18.98
C PHE A 240 2.89 -13.29 -19.19
N GLY A 241 2.33 -13.42 -20.38
CA GLY A 241 1.48 -14.56 -20.75
C GLY A 241 0.02 -14.46 -20.27
N ILE A 242 -0.43 -13.33 -19.74
CA ILE A 242 -1.83 -13.12 -19.41
C ILE A 242 -2.56 -12.67 -20.69
N SER A 243 -3.60 -13.42 -21.09
CA SER A 243 -4.39 -13.04 -22.26
C SER A 243 -5.20 -11.77 -21.98
N GLU A 244 -5.43 -10.98 -23.02
CA GLU A 244 -6.21 -9.75 -22.94
C GLU A 244 -7.63 -10.01 -22.43
N ASP A 245 -8.26 -11.09 -22.87
CA ASP A 245 -9.62 -11.48 -22.43
C ASP A 245 -9.65 -11.86 -20.95
N ALA A 246 -8.65 -12.62 -20.46
CA ALA A 246 -8.56 -12.95 -19.03
C ALA A 246 -8.34 -11.70 -18.18
N PHE A 247 -7.46 -10.80 -18.64
CA PHE A 247 -7.23 -9.54 -17.96
C PHE A 247 -8.49 -8.68 -17.90
N ARG A 248 -9.16 -8.43 -19.02
CA ARG A 248 -10.39 -7.62 -19.09
C ARG A 248 -11.51 -8.19 -18.22
N LYS A 249 -11.70 -9.51 -18.27
CA LYS A 249 -12.70 -10.18 -17.43
C LYS A 249 -12.42 -9.97 -15.94
N ALA A 250 -11.17 -10.06 -15.51
CA ALA A 250 -10.79 -9.80 -14.12
C ALA A 250 -10.91 -8.31 -13.76
N TYR A 251 -10.44 -7.43 -14.64
CA TYR A 251 -10.42 -5.97 -14.48
C TYR A 251 -11.82 -5.38 -14.20
N HIS A 252 -12.85 -5.93 -14.83
CA HIS A 252 -14.26 -5.53 -14.66
C HIS A 252 -15.02 -6.44 -13.70
N SER A 253 -14.33 -7.32 -12.97
CA SER A 253 -15.01 -8.26 -12.08
C SER A 253 -15.51 -7.57 -10.80
N PHE A 254 -16.60 -8.11 -10.26
CA PHE A 254 -17.13 -7.70 -8.97
C PHE A 254 -16.09 -7.86 -7.84
N ALA A 255 -15.22 -8.87 -7.93
CA ALA A 255 -14.15 -9.10 -6.96
C ALA A 255 -13.16 -7.93 -6.91
N VAL A 256 -12.71 -7.43 -8.05
CA VAL A 256 -11.82 -6.27 -8.14
C VAL A 256 -12.51 -5.00 -7.61
N GLU A 257 -13.75 -4.77 -7.98
CA GLU A 257 -14.50 -3.61 -7.49
C GLU A 257 -14.67 -3.64 -5.97
N THR A 258 -15.01 -4.81 -5.41
CA THR A 258 -15.13 -4.99 -3.96
C THR A 258 -13.79 -4.80 -3.24
N ALA A 259 -12.69 -5.29 -3.80
CA ALA A 259 -11.35 -5.10 -3.25
C ALA A 259 -10.94 -3.62 -3.22
N MET A 260 -11.22 -2.88 -4.30
CA MET A 260 -11.00 -1.44 -4.37
C MET A 260 -11.84 -0.67 -3.34
N GLN A 261 -13.14 -0.99 -3.20
CA GLN A 261 -14.00 -0.37 -2.19
C GLN A 261 -13.49 -0.64 -0.77
N ARG A 262 -13.06 -1.87 -0.50
CA ARG A 262 -12.46 -2.22 0.79
C ARG A 262 -11.18 -1.43 1.06
N ALA A 263 -10.32 -1.29 0.07
CA ALA A 263 -9.09 -0.51 0.19
C ALA A 263 -9.38 0.96 0.54
N ASP A 264 -10.35 1.57 -0.14
CA ASP A 264 -10.78 2.95 0.12
C ASP A 264 -11.31 3.11 1.55
N GLN A 265 -12.12 2.15 2.02
CA GLN A 265 -12.60 2.11 3.42
C GLN A 265 -11.45 1.99 4.43
N LEU A 266 -10.41 1.20 4.13
CA LEU A 266 -9.24 1.05 5.00
C LEU A 266 -8.42 2.34 5.05
N VAL A 267 -8.18 3.00 3.90
CA VAL A 267 -7.50 4.30 3.83
C VAL A 267 -8.23 5.34 4.70
N GLN A 268 -9.56 5.42 4.59
CA GLN A 268 -10.38 6.33 5.40
C GLN A 268 -10.37 5.96 6.88
N ARG A 269 -10.53 4.67 7.22
CA ARG A 269 -10.57 4.16 8.60
C ARG A 269 -9.28 4.50 9.35
N TYR A 270 -8.15 4.30 8.72
CA TYR A 270 -6.84 4.56 9.32
C TYR A 270 -6.34 5.98 9.08
N ARG A 271 -7.11 6.82 8.34
CA ARG A 271 -6.76 8.21 7.99
C ARG A 271 -5.37 8.30 7.38
N VAL A 272 -5.08 7.38 6.45
CA VAL A 272 -3.78 7.34 5.77
C VAL A 272 -3.66 8.54 4.83
N ASP A 273 -2.68 9.38 5.09
CA ASP A 273 -2.39 10.62 4.35
C ASP A 273 -1.03 10.62 3.63
N GLY A 274 -0.27 9.54 3.77
CA GLY A 274 1.03 9.33 3.13
C GLY A 274 1.38 7.85 2.97
N VAL A 275 2.30 7.55 2.06
CA VAL A 275 2.79 6.19 1.81
C VAL A 275 4.31 6.18 1.63
N PRO A 276 5.01 5.09 2.01
CA PRO A 276 4.47 3.91 2.63
C PRO A 276 4.07 4.12 4.10
N THR A 277 2.94 3.56 4.51
CA THR A 277 2.47 3.56 5.90
C THR A 277 2.09 2.14 6.32
N PHE A 278 2.49 1.71 7.50
CA PHE A 278 2.16 0.40 8.04
C PHE A 278 1.17 0.53 9.19
N VAL A 279 0.18 -0.37 9.21
CA VAL A 279 -0.74 -0.53 10.33
C VAL A 279 -0.59 -1.93 10.90
N ILE A 280 -0.36 -2.02 12.20
CA ILE A 280 -0.14 -3.27 12.90
C ILE A 280 -1.33 -3.53 13.84
N ASN A 281 -1.99 -4.65 13.64
CA ASN A 281 -3.11 -5.18 14.41
C ASN A 281 -4.25 -4.18 14.68
N GLY A 282 -4.47 -3.23 13.74
CA GLY A 282 -5.46 -2.17 13.93
C GLY A 282 -5.17 -1.22 15.09
N LYS A 283 -3.97 -1.31 15.70
CA LYS A 283 -3.60 -0.58 16.91
C LYS A 283 -2.48 0.42 16.72
N TYR A 284 -1.53 0.15 15.83
CA TYR A 284 -0.34 0.99 15.67
C TYR A 284 -0.18 1.42 14.21
N ILE A 285 0.24 2.67 14.03
CA ILE A 285 0.62 3.24 12.73
C ILE A 285 2.09 3.63 12.81
N ALA A 286 2.87 3.24 11.79
CA ALA A 286 4.26 3.61 11.62
C ALA A 286 4.59 3.90 10.16
N ASP A 287 5.53 4.80 9.94
CA ASP A 287 6.08 5.16 8.63
C ASP A 287 7.60 5.36 8.71
N VAL A 288 8.25 5.61 7.58
CA VAL A 288 9.71 5.82 7.53
C VAL A 288 10.13 7.06 8.32
N ARG A 289 9.30 8.11 8.37
CA ARG A 289 9.62 9.36 9.08
C ARG A 289 9.70 9.12 10.59
N THR A 290 8.77 8.34 11.12
CA THR A 290 8.71 8.02 12.55
C THR A 290 9.73 6.96 12.95
N ALA A 291 9.97 5.96 12.10
CA ALA A 291 10.97 4.92 12.38
C ALA A 291 12.42 5.39 12.15
N GLY A 292 12.62 6.39 11.28
CA GLY A 292 13.91 7.00 10.94
C GLY A 292 14.54 6.46 9.66
N THR A 293 14.53 5.15 9.40
CA THR A 293 15.00 4.53 8.15
C THR A 293 14.07 3.41 7.69
N PRO A 294 14.09 3.00 6.40
CA PRO A 294 13.33 1.87 5.92
C PRO A 294 13.58 0.57 6.68
N GLU A 295 14.85 0.25 6.98
CA GLU A 295 15.24 -0.95 7.72
C GLU A 295 14.68 -0.94 9.14
N ARG A 296 14.77 0.22 9.81
CA ARG A 296 14.21 0.39 11.15
C ARG A 296 12.69 0.27 11.14
N LEU A 297 12.02 0.75 10.08
CA LEU A 297 10.58 0.60 9.94
C LEU A 297 10.18 -0.89 9.86
N ILE A 298 10.87 -1.69 9.05
CA ILE A 298 10.57 -3.14 8.95
C ILE A 298 10.84 -3.84 10.29
N THR A 299 11.90 -3.47 11.00
CA THR A 299 12.18 -4.00 12.35
C THR A 299 11.07 -3.61 13.34
N LEU A 300 10.67 -2.33 13.35
CA LEU A 300 9.58 -1.84 14.20
C LEU A 300 8.26 -2.58 13.94
N VAL A 301 7.91 -2.80 12.67
CA VAL A 301 6.70 -3.54 12.27
C VAL A 301 6.73 -4.96 12.82
N GLY A 302 7.88 -5.65 12.71
CA GLY A 302 8.08 -6.98 13.29
C GLY A 302 7.92 -6.98 14.81
N ASP A 303 8.62 -6.09 15.50
CA ASP A 303 8.63 -6.01 16.97
C ASP A 303 7.23 -5.68 17.54
N LEU A 304 6.48 -4.77 16.89
CA LEU A 304 5.10 -4.47 17.30
C LEU A 304 4.16 -5.65 17.03
N ALA A 305 4.35 -6.37 15.93
CA ALA A 305 3.58 -7.58 15.66
C ALA A 305 3.89 -8.72 16.67
N ASP A 306 5.16 -8.87 17.04
CA ASP A 306 5.59 -9.82 18.07
C ASP A 306 5.00 -9.47 19.46
N GLN A 307 4.94 -8.19 19.78
CA GLN A 307 4.31 -7.71 21.01
C GLN A 307 2.81 -8.06 21.03
N GLU A 308 2.09 -7.84 19.93
CA GLU A 308 0.67 -8.15 19.83
C GLU A 308 0.37 -9.65 19.88
N HIS A 309 1.26 -10.48 19.36
CA HIS A 309 1.09 -11.93 19.39
C HIS A 309 1.25 -12.53 20.81
N LYS A 310 2.01 -11.88 21.70
CA LYS A 310 2.26 -12.33 23.07
C LYS A 310 1.16 -11.95 24.05
N HIS A 311 0.21 -11.10 23.64
CA HIS A 311 -0.88 -10.59 24.45
C HIS A 311 -2.26 -11.03 23.91
#